data_46df151c516864dfcbb24e985feb8506
#
_entry.id   46df151c516864dfcbb24e985feb8506
#
_cell.length_a   1.000
_cell.length_b   1.000
_cell.length_c   1.000
_cell.angle_alpha   90.00
_cell.angle_beta   90.00
_cell.angle_gamma   90.00
#
_symmetry.space_group_name_H-M   'P 1'
#
loop_
_entity.id
_entity.type
_entity.pdbx_description
1 polymer ?
#
loop_
_entity_poly.entity_id
_entity_poly.type
_entity_poly.pdbx_seq_one_letter_code
_entity_poly.pdbx_strand_id
1 'polypeptide(L)'
;MGTRLPAAPAGDPQEGHMKIFGREPVVWLGAIAAVLAVIVTIPDVGLTAEAAGWIMTIVSGVFAAAEAIMTRPFVVTALTGAVRTVITGFVFFGLPLTEETSGAIVAALNMVLMLVLANSVTPAADPAPGFVRAQNDVAA
;
A
#
# COMPACT_ATOMS: atom_id res chain seq x y z
N MET A 1 7.89 -50.91 -13.16
CA MET A 1 6.68 -50.33 -12.54
C MET A 1 7.12 -49.12 -11.74
N GLY A 2 7.00 -47.94 -12.36
CA GLY A 2 7.36 -46.68 -11.70
C GLY A 2 6.14 -46.11 -10.98
N THR A 3 6.15 -46.14 -9.66
CA THR A 3 5.18 -45.45 -8.81
C THR A 3 5.40 -43.94 -8.92
N ARG A 4 4.53 -43.24 -9.66
CA ARG A 4 4.46 -41.80 -9.61
C ARG A 4 3.95 -41.39 -8.23
N LEU A 5 4.83 -40.73 -7.46
CA LEU A 5 4.40 -40.00 -6.28
C LEU A 5 3.34 -38.95 -6.67
N PRO A 6 2.24 -38.85 -5.93
CA PRO A 6 1.27 -37.79 -6.17
C PRO A 6 1.96 -36.42 -5.98
N ALA A 7 1.79 -35.54 -6.95
CA ALA A 7 2.25 -34.16 -6.84
C ALA A 7 1.62 -33.54 -5.58
N ALA A 8 2.46 -32.86 -4.77
CA ALA A 8 1.97 -32.09 -3.65
C ALA A 8 0.92 -31.09 -4.14
N PRO A 9 -0.19 -30.88 -3.41
CA PRO A 9 -1.18 -29.87 -3.78
C PRO A 9 -0.45 -28.52 -3.87
N ALA A 10 -0.57 -27.86 -5.01
CA ALA A 10 -0.11 -26.50 -5.19
C ALA A 10 -0.81 -25.68 -4.11
N GLY A 11 -0.02 -25.11 -3.18
CA GLY A 11 -0.52 -24.21 -2.15
C GLY A 11 -1.32 -23.10 -2.82
N ASP A 12 -2.49 -22.85 -2.30
CA ASP A 12 -3.42 -21.84 -2.83
C ASP A 12 -2.70 -20.48 -2.82
N PRO A 13 -2.53 -19.79 -3.95
CA PRO A 13 -1.82 -18.50 -4.00
C PRO A 13 -2.54 -17.37 -3.25
N GLN A 14 -3.65 -17.68 -2.59
CA GLN A 14 -4.51 -16.75 -1.85
C GLN A 14 -4.15 -16.59 -0.36
N GLU A 15 -3.15 -17.31 0.17
CA GLU A 15 -2.87 -17.30 1.61
C GLU A 15 -2.19 -16.03 2.15
N GLY A 16 -1.87 -15.05 1.28
CA GLY A 16 -1.23 -13.78 1.66
C GLY A 16 -2.16 -12.57 1.82
N HIS A 17 -3.46 -12.73 1.64
CA HIS A 17 -4.38 -11.59 1.73
C HIS A 17 -4.61 -11.15 3.18
N MET A 18 -4.36 -9.86 3.42
CA MET A 18 -4.64 -9.20 4.69
C MET A 18 -6.13 -9.28 5.02
N LYS A 19 -6.47 -9.93 6.12
CA LYS A 19 -7.84 -9.99 6.63
C LYS A 19 -8.03 -8.96 7.74
N ILE A 20 -8.89 -7.97 7.51
CA ILE A 20 -9.32 -7.01 8.53
C ILE A 20 -10.61 -7.55 9.15
N PHE A 21 -10.59 -7.82 10.46
CA PHE A 21 -11.70 -8.49 11.17
C PHE A 21 -12.14 -9.82 10.52
N GLY A 22 -11.16 -10.58 9.95
CA GLY A 22 -11.42 -11.87 9.31
C GLY A 22 -12.01 -11.80 7.89
N ARG A 23 -12.15 -10.61 7.31
CA ARG A 23 -12.65 -10.40 5.93
C ARG A 23 -11.69 -9.58 5.10
N GLU A 24 -11.77 -9.76 3.80
CA GLU A 24 -10.96 -9.00 2.84
C GLU A 24 -11.35 -7.51 2.84
N PRO A 25 -10.38 -6.58 2.65
CA PRO A 25 -10.64 -5.14 2.60
C PRO A 25 -11.72 -4.75 1.59
N VAL A 26 -11.79 -5.44 0.46
CA VAL A 26 -12.77 -5.24 -0.60
C VAL A 26 -14.22 -5.40 -0.10
N VAL A 27 -14.47 -6.33 0.82
CA VAL A 27 -15.81 -6.55 1.39
C VAL A 27 -16.23 -5.36 2.25
N TRP A 28 -15.29 -4.79 3.01
CA TRP A 28 -15.52 -3.59 3.81
C TRP A 28 -15.79 -2.37 2.95
N LEU A 29 -14.99 -2.17 1.89
CA LEU A 29 -15.21 -1.08 0.93
C LEU A 29 -16.58 -1.20 0.26
N GLY A 30 -16.98 -2.41 -0.14
CA GLY A 30 -18.30 -2.66 -0.70
C GLY A 30 -19.44 -2.35 0.27
N ALA A 31 -19.30 -2.72 1.54
CA ALA A 31 -20.30 -2.41 2.56
C ALA A 31 -20.43 -0.90 2.82
N ILE A 32 -19.30 -0.18 2.91
CA ILE A 32 -19.29 1.28 3.07
C ILE A 32 -19.92 1.96 1.86
N ALA A 33 -19.59 1.53 0.64
CA ALA A 33 -20.19 2.06 -0.58
C ALA A 33 -21.70 1.87 -0.62
N ALA A 34 -22.20 0.71 -0.22
CA ALA A 34 -23.63 0.42 -0.16
C ALA A 34 -24.35 1.32 0.86
N VAL A 35 -23.75 1.51 2.04
CA VAL A 35 -24.30 2.43 3.07
C VAL A 35 -24.34 3.87 2.55
N LEU A 36 -23.26 4.36 1.96
CA LEU A 36 -23.20 5.71 1.39
C LEU A 36 -24.22 5.89 0.26
N ALA A 37 -24.40 4.89 -0.60
CA ALA A 37 -25.41 4.92 -1.65
C ALA A 37 -26.81 5.09 -1.10
N VAL A 38 -27.14 4.39 0.00
CA VAL A 38 -28.44 4.56 0.67
C VAL A 38 -28.58 5.95 1.28
N ILE A 39 -27.53 6.45 1.96
CA ILE A 39 -27.57 7.78 2.62
C ILE A 39 -27.78 8.88 1.60
N VAL A 40 -27.15 8.83 0.41
CA VAL A 40 -27.31 9.80 -0.67
C VAL A 40 -28.76 9.88 -1.17
N THR A 41 -29.55 8.81 -1.02
CA THR A 41 -30.98 8.81 -1.44
C THR A 41 -31.90 9.52 -0.44
N ILE A 42 -31.41 9.87 0.76
CA ILE A 42 -32.20 10.52 1.81
C ILE A 42 -32.04 12.06 1.65
N PRO A 43 -33.11 12.80 1.27
CA PRO A 43 -32.98 14.23 0.95
C PRO A 43 -32.53 15.11 2.13
N ASP A 44 -32.93 14.74 3.35
CA ASP A 44 -32.71 15.57 4.54
C ASP A 44 -31.28 15.45 5.12
N VAL A 45 -30.48 14.50 4.67
CA VAL A 45 -29.11 14.29 5.17
C VAL A 45 -28.12 15.26 4.50
N GLY A 46 -28.46 15.80 3.33
CA GLY A 46 -27.62 16.77 2.60
C GLY A 46 -26.31 16.17 2.05
N LEU A 47 -26.15 14.84 2.05
CA LEU A 47 -24.99 14.19 1.47
C LEU A 47 -25.15 14.09 -0.04
N THR A 48 -24.31 14.82 -0.78
CA THR A 48 -24.30 14.76 -2.25
C THR A 48 -23.58 13.51 -2.75
N ALA A 49 -23.91 13.05 -3.95
CA ALA A 49 -23.21 11.93 -4.59
C ALA A 49 -21.71 12.21 -4.77
N GLU A 50 -21.34 13.48 -4.99
CA GLU A 50 -19.95 13.91 -5.08
C GLU A 50 -19.23 13.77 -3.73
N ALA A 51 -19.84 14.23 -2.63
CA ALA A 51 -19.28 14.08 -1.29
C ALA A 51 -19.14 12.61 -0.90
N ALA A 52 -20.11 11.76 -1.23
CA ALA A 52 -20.02 10.31 -1.03
C ALA A 52 -18.85 9.70 -1.83
N GLY A 53 -18.62 10.13 -3.06
CA GLY A 53 -17.46 9.73 -3.87
C GLY A 53 -16.13 10.09 -3.21
N TRP A 54 -16.02 11.31 -2.66
CA TRP A 54 -14.81 11.73 -1.93
C TRP A 54 -14.59 10.96 -0.63
N ILE A 55 -15.65 10.65 0.12
CA ILE A 55 -15.57 9.78 1.31
C ILE A 55 -15.02 8.41 0.91
N MET A 56 -15.53 7.81 -0.16
CA MET A 56 -15.01 6.52 -0.66
C MET A 56 -13.56 6.61 -1.08
N THR A 57 -13.15 7.71 -1.70
CA THR A 57 -11.75 7.95 -2.11
C THR A 57 -10.83 8.01 -0.89
N ILE A 58 -11.22 8.73 0.16
CA ILE A 58 -10.44 8.81 1.41
C ILE A 58 -10.34 7.43 2.06
N VAL A 59 -11.47 6.72 2.20
CA VAL A 59 -11.50 5.39 2.82
C VAL A 59 -10.62 4.41 2.03
N SER A 60 -10.75 4.39 0.71
CA SER A 60 -9.90 3.54 -0.16
C SER A 60 -8.42 3.89 -0.03
N GLY A 61 -8.07 5.17 0.06
CA GLY A 61 -6.71 5.64 0.29
C GLY A 61 -6.15 5.17 1.63
N VAL A 62 -6.95 5.19 2.70
CA VAL A 62 -6.55 4.68 4.02
C VAL A 62 -6.30 3.17 3.98
N PHE A 63 -7.17 2.40 3.32
CA PHE A 63 -6.95 0.96 3.14
C PHE A 63 -5.69 0.68 2.32
N ALA A 64 -5.49 1.40 1.21
CA ALA A 64 -4.30 1.27 0.38
C ALA A 64 -3.01 1.61 1.14
N ALA A 65 -3.04 2.63 2.02
CA ALA A 65 -1.92 2.95 2.89
C ALA A 65 -1.62 1.83 3.89
N ALA A 66 -2.66 1.26 4.50
CA ALA A 66 -2.51 0.13 5.42
C ALA A 66 -1.92 -1.11 4.72
N GLU A 67 -2.41 -1.44 3.53
CA GLU A 67 -1.87 -2.52 2.72
C GLU A 67 -0.41 -2.27 2.33
N ALA A 68 -0.05 -1.04 1.93
CA ALA A 68 1.32 -0.69 1.58
C ALA A 68 2.30 -0.83 2.75
N ILE A 69 1.85 -0.58 3.98
CA ILE A 69 2.67 -0.77 5.20
C ILE A 69 2.84 -2.25 5.54
N MET A 70 1.80 -3.06 5.30
CA MET A 70 1.79 -4.47 5.69
C MET A 70 2.40 -5.40 4.63
N THR A 71 2.50 -4.98 3.37
CA THR A 71 3.16 -5.75 2.31
C THR A 71 4.68 -5.71 2.43
N ARG A 72 5.32 -6.86 2.25
CA ARG A 72 6.79 -6.97 2.16
C ARG A 72 7.17 -7.53 0.78
N PRO A 73 8.09 -6.90 0.03
CA PRO A 73 8.85 -5.68 0.36
C PRO A 73 7.97 -4.43 0.37
N PHE A 74 8.30 -3.51 1.28
CA PHE A 74 7.57 -2.28 1.50
C PHE A 74 7.61 -1.35 0.27
N VAL A 75 6.43 -0.98 -0.27
CA VAL A 75 6.32 -0.18 -1.49
C VAL A 75 6.09 1.29 -1.16
N VAL A 76 7.19 2.06 -1.11
CA VAL A 76 7.18 3.50 -0.77
C VAL A 76 6.25 4.30 -1.69
N THR A 77 6.29 4.02 -2.99
CA THR A 77 5.46 4.73 -3.99
C THR A 77 3.96 4.51 -3.78
N ALA A 78 3.54 3.30 -3.39
CA ALA A 78 2.14 3.00 -3.09
C ALA A 78 1.66 3.78 -1.87
N LEU A 79 2.45 3.84 -0.80
CA LEU A 79 2.11 4.59 0.40
C LEU A 79 2.04 6.10 0.12
N THR A 80 3.02 6.65 -0.61
CA THR A 80 3.02 8.06 -0.99
C THR A 80 1.79 8.42 -1.84
N GLY A 81 1.43 7.56 -2.79
CA GLY A 81 0.21 7.74 -3.60
C GLY A 81 -1.06 7.73 -2.76
N ALA A 82 -1.19 6.76 -1.85
CA ALA A 82 -2.33 6.65 -0.95
C ALA A 82 -2.49 7.89 -0.06
N VAL A 83 -1.39 8.39 0.54
CA VAL A 83 -1.40 9.59 1.37
C VAL A 83 -1.81 10.82 0.56
N ARG A 84 -1.28 10.98 -0.65
CA ARG A 84 -1.67 12.09 -1.54
C ARG A 84 -3.17 12.06 -1.85
N THR A 85 -3.73 10.89 -2.13
CA THR A 85 -5.16 10.71 -2.38
C THR A 85 -6.00 11.13 -1.18
N VAL A 86 -5.61 10.73 0.02
CA VAL A 86 -6.29 11.12 1.27
C VAL A 86 -6.24 12.63 1.49
N ILE A 87 -5.08 13.25 1.30
CA ILE A 87 -4.91 14.72 1.41
C ILE A 87 -5.85 15.44 0.44
N THR A 88 -5.90 15.02 -0.82
CA THR A 88 -6.79 15.61 -1.83
C THR A 88 -8.26 15.50 -1.42
N GLY A 89 -8.67 14.36 -0.85
CA GLY A 89 -10.02 14.21 -0.33
C GLY A 89 -10.35 15.18 0.81
N PHE A 90 -9.41 15.40 1.73
CA PHE A 90 -9.60 16.38 2.81
C PHE A 90 -9.68 17.82 2.32
N VAL A 91 -8.91 18.19 1.29
CA VAL A 91 -9.01 19.52 0.66
C VAL A 91 -10.40 19.74 0.09
N PHE A 92 -11.01 18.74 -0.52
CA PHE A 92 -12.39 18.83 -1.01
C PHE A 92 -13.38 19.16 0.12
N PHE A 93 -13.19 18.60 1.33
CA PHE A 93 -14.03 18.87 2.50
C PHE A 93 -13.71 20.21 3.19
N GLY A 94 -12.86 21.04 2.59
CA GLY A 94 -12.58 22.40 3.05
C GLY A 94 -11.45 22.53 4.06
N LEU A 95 -10.59 21.50 4.22
CA LEU A 95 -9.34 21.70 4.93
C LEU A 95 -8.47 22.70 4.14
N PRO A 96 -8.00 23.79 4.77
CA PRO A 96 -7.20 24.81 4.09
C PRO A 96 -5.75 24.35 3.89
N LEU A 97 -5.57 23.24 3.17
CA LEU A 97 -4.26 22.73 2.82
C LEU A 97 -3.85 23.35 1.48
N THR A 98 -2.84 24.20 1.54
CA THR A 98 -2.23 24.75 0.31
C THR A 98 -1.44 23.65 -0.42
N GLU A 99 -1.22 23.83 -1.71
CA GLU A 99 -0.37 22.94 -2.52
C GLU A 99 1.02 22.80 -1.89
N GLU A 100 1.57 23.88 -1.35
CA GLU A 100 2.85 23.89 -0.65
C GLU A 100 2.82 23.03 0.62
N THR A 101 1.77 23.14 1.44
CA THR A 101 1.61 22.32 2.65
C THR A 101 1.45 20.84 2.30
N SER A 102 0.65 20.53 1.29
CA SER A 102 0.46 19.17 0.80
C SER A 102 1.76 18.57 0.27
N GLY A 103 2.53 19.35 -0.49
CA GLY A 103 3.86 18.98 -0.96
C GLY A 103 4.85 18.74 0.18
N ALA A 104 4.86 19.58 1.20
CA ALA A 104 5.72 19.45 2.38
C ALA A 104 5.40 18.18 3.18
N ILE A 105 4.11 17.84 3.35
CA ILE A 105 3.69 16.60 4.03
C ILE A 105 4.19 15.37 3.27
N VAL A 106 4.03 15.35 1.95
CA VAL A 106 4.50 14.23 1.12
C VAL A 106 6.03 14.13 1.13
N ALA A 107 6.74 15.26 1.08
CA ALA A 107 8.19 15.28 1.17
C ALA A 107 8.70 14.77 2.53
N ALA A 108 8.09 15.22 3.64
CA ALA A 108 8.41 14.74 4.98
C ALA A 108 8.16 13.23 5.12
N LEU A 109 7.03 12.74 4.59
CA LEU A 109 6.73 11.31 4.57
C LEU A 109 7.81 10.53 3.82
N ASN A 110 8.20 10.97 2.63
CA ASN A 110 9.25 10.31 1.85
C ASN A 110 10.59 10.28 2.60
N MET A 111 10.96 11.35 3.29
CA MET A 111 12.18 11.39 4.12
C MET A 111 12.13 10.35 5.25
N VAL A 112 11.00 10.28 5.98
CA VAL A 112 10.82 9.29 7.04
C VAL A 112 10.87 7.87 6.49
N LEU A 113 10.22 7.62 5.35
CA LEU A 113 10.24 6.31 4.70
C LEU A 113 11.63 5.91 4.23
N MET A 114 12.40 6.84 3.66
CA MET A 114 13.80 6.62 3.30
C MET A 114 14.64 6.25 4.52
N LEU A 115 14.43 6.93 5.65
CA LEU A 115 15.14 6.64 6.90
C LEU A 115 14.80 5.24 7.44
N VAL A 116 13.53 4.87 7.41
CA VAL A 116 13.07 3.53 7.81
C VAL A 116 13.65 2.45 6.89
N LEU A 117 13.66 2.69 5.58
CA LEU A 117 14.24 1.76 4.61
C LEU A 117 15.76 1.64 4.78
N ALA A 118 16.46 2.74 5.01
CA ALA A 118 17.90 2.74 5.22
C ALA A 118 18.31 1.86 6.43
N ASN A 119 17.50 1.84 7.48
CA ASN A 119 17.70 0.95 8.64
C ASN A 119 17.36 -0.53 8.35
N SER A 120 16.63 -0.80 7.27
CA SER A 120 16.20 -2.16 6.91
C SER A 120 17.09 -2.81 5.85
N VAL A 121 18.04 -2.07 5.26
CA VAL A 121 18.97 -2.58 4.26
C VAL A 121 20.12 -3.26 4.98
N THR A 122 20.20 -4.58 4.86
CA THR A 122 21.40 -5.31 5.26
C THR A 122 22.54 -4.96 4.30
N PRO A 123 23.70 -4.50 4.77
CA PRO A 123 24.86 -4.28 3.89
C PRO A 123 25.13 -5.57 3.10
N ALA A 124 25.37 -5.43 1.78
CA ALA A 124 25.80 -6.56 0.98
C ALA A 124 27.10 -7.11 1.61
N ALA A 125 27.11 -8.41 1.90
CA ALA A 125 28.32 -9.04 2.42
C ALA A 125 29.47 -8.80 1.43
N ASP A 126 30.64 -8.44 1.93
CA ASP A 126 31.84 -8.31 1.12
C ASP A 126 32.02 -9.58 0.27
N PRO A 127 32.30 -9.46 -1.04
CA PRO A 127 32.53 -10.62 -1.88
C PRO A 127 33.64 -11.47 -1.28
N ALA A 128 33.36 -12.76 -1.16
CA ALA A 128 34.30 -13.70 -0.57
C ALA A 128 35.69 -13.56 -1.22
N PRO A 129 36.79 -13.58 -0.46
CA PRO A 129 38.13 -13.31 -0.97
C PRO A 129 38.54 -14.15 -2.19
N GLY A 130 37.95 -15.31 -2.38
CA GLY A 130 38.11 -16.16 -3.55
C GLY A 130 37.53 -15.60 -4.84
N PHE A 131 36.50 -14.74 -4.78
CA PHE A 131 35.86 -14.19 -5.97
C PHE A 131 36.75 -13.13 -6.67
N VAL A 132 37.43 -12.30 -5.88
CA VAL A 132 38.34 -11.28 -6.39
C VAL A 132 39.59 -11.91 -7.05
N ARG A 133 40.05 -13.05 -6.53
CA ARG A 133 41.19 -13.78 -7.06
C ARG A 133 40.90 -14.40 -8.44
N ALA A 134 39.70 -15.03 -8.57
CA ALA A 134 39.28 -15.61 -9.84
C ALA A 134 39.09 -14.56 -10.94
N GLN A 135 38.68 -13.35 -10.60
CA GLN A 135 38.51 -12.27 -11.57
C GLN A 135 39.83 -11.71 -12.05
N ASN A 136 40.85 -11.66 -11.20
CA ASN A 136 42.20 -11.22 -11.59
C ASN A 136 42.93 -12.26 -12.45
N ASP A 137 42.69 -13.56 -12.23
CA ASP A 137 43.31 -14.62 -13.03
C ASP A 137 42.75 -14.71 -14.46
N VAL A 138 41.52 -14.25 -14.68
CA VAL A 138 40.87 -14.18 -16.02
C VAL A 138 41.32 -12.93 -16.79
N ALA A 139 41.75 -11.88 -16.09
CA ALA A 139 42.21 -10.61 -16.70
C ALA A 139 43.72 -10.58 -17.01
N ALA A 140 44.46 -11.60 -16.59
CA ALA A 140 45.87 -11.77 -16.85
C ALA A 140 46.12 -12.70 -18.05
#